data_7c26bdac09a4eb14f34d5d401a124e53
#
_entry.id   7c26bdac09a4eb14f34d5d401a124e53
#
_cell.length_a   1.000
_cell.length_b   1.000
_cell.length_c   1.000
_cell.angle_alpha   90.00
_cell.angle_beta   90.00
_cell.angle_gamma   90.00
#
_symmetry.space_group_name_H-M   'P 1'
#
loop_
_entity.id
_entity.type
_entity.pdbx_description
1 polymer ?
#
loop_
_entity_poly.entity_id
_entity_poly.type
_entity_poly.pdbx_seq_one_letter_code
_entity_poly.pdbx_strand_id
1 'polypeptide(L)'
;MTGWGIKFIVFLLIFVIGSASVRAQMYNPNQYSNPVIQKMYYNQLMTTKAIGGLIKIHMLKAGSRAGSGKSAAKTSVTRFRPTGVTILSDAEIAEIAKTPAEKKEIEDFFKQCLRLYTTTASKDRFPANDLAYALNYFLVNNYHVYKNVLENMDRYGSYGVTDLTKVPNYIYASRERAVYEQFRRALAENAAAAKLTDAEKERFTGILAIMTGVALLTYKAGLDAKNRQAIAAAQNMAERNLENLFGVSPDKLTISDKGVSF
;
A
#
# COMPACT_ATOMS: atom_id res chain seq x y z
N MET A 1 -27.95 12.15 13.74
CA MET A 1 -26.55 12.40 13.29
C MET A 1 -26.21 11.26 12.35
N THR A 2 -26.18 11.47 11.29
CA THR A 2 -26.36 11.45 9.87
C THR A 2 -25.42 10.48 9.18
N GLY A 3 -26.00 9.47 8.49
CA GLY A 3 -25.39 8.38 7.73
C GLY A 3 -24.49 8.78 6.55
N TRP A 4 -23.65 9.78 6.71
CA TRP A 4 -22.75 10.29 5.66
C TRP A 4 -21.41 9.55 5.53
N GLY A 5 -20.99 8.86 6.57
CA GLY A 5 -19.65 8.20 6.56
C GLY A 5 -19.53 7.00 5.62
N ILE A 6 -20.56 6.18 5.54
CA ILE A 6 -20.52 4.90 4.78
C ILE A 6 -20.70 5.14 3.28
N LYS A 7 -21.59 6.06 2.91
CA LYS A 7 -21.75 6.45 1.50
C LYS A 7 -20.46 7.06 0.92
N PHE A 8 -19.60 7.62 1.77
CA PHE A 8 -18.38 8.30 1.34
C PHE A 8 -17.24 7.33 1.02
N ILE A 9 -17.07 6.23 1.76
CA ILE A 9 -16.02 5.24 1.50
C ILE A 9 -16.33 4.43 0.24
N VAL A 10 -17.58 4.00 0.07
CA VAL A 10 -18.07 3.34 -1.15
C VAL A 10 -18.02 4.31 -2.34
N PHE A 11 -18.32 5.59 -2.14
CA PHE A 11 -18.32 6.60 -3.21
C PHE A 11 -16.90 6.91 -3.73
N LEU A 12 -15.87 6.86 -2.89
CA LEU A 12 -14.51 7.15 -3.32
C LEU A 12 -13.87 6.01 -4.12
N LEU A 13 -14.24 4.77 -3.80
CA LEU A 13 -13.90 3.61 -4.65
C LEU A 13 -14.62 3.66 -6.02
N ILE A 14 -15.80 4.29 -6.10
CA ILE A 14 -16.59 4.40 -7.33
C ILE A 14 -16.13 5.60 -8.20
N PHE A 15 -15.67 6.72 -7.60
CA PHE A 15 -15.34 7.94 -8.36
C PHE A 15 -14.04 7.84 -9.18
N VAL A 16 -13.12 6.94 -8.83
CA VAL A 16 -11.89 6.68 -9.63
C VAL A 16 -12.18 5.93 -10.94
N ILE A 17 -13.41 5.40 -11.11
CA ILE A 17 -13.78 4.52 -12.25
C ILE A 17 -14.80 5.19 -13.19
N GLY A 18 -14.72 6.48 -13.35
CA GLY A 18 -15.69 7.31 -14.09
C GLY A 18 -15.71 7.20 -15.63
N SER A 19 -15.13 6.16 -16.25
CA SER A 19 -15.37 5.90 -17.67
C SER A 19 -15.51 4.40 -17.95
N ALA A 20 -16.63 4.01 -18.55
CA ALA A 20 -16.94 2.62 -18.91
C ALA A 20 -15.91 2.01 -19.87
N SER A 21 -15.23 2.82 -20.67
CA SER A 21 -14.18 2.40 -21.61
C SER A 21 -12.89 1.97 -20.91
N VAL A 22 -12.54 2.56 -19.77
CA VAL A 22 -11.38 2.15 -18.97
C VAL A 22 -11.64 0.81 -18.25
N ARG A 23 -12.91 0.52 -17.93
CA ARG A 23 -13.30 -0.74 -17.27
C ARG A 23 -13.07 -1.98 -18.15
N ALA A 24 -13.27 -1.87 -19.46
CA ALA A 24 -13.16 -3.01 -20.36
C ALA A 24 -11.70 -3.34 -20.73
N GLN A 25 -10.80 -2.34 -20.76
CA GLN A 25 -9.39 -2.53 -21.09
C GLN A 25 -8.53 -2.98 -19.92
N MET A 26 -8.91 -2.66 -18.67
CA MET A 26 -8.16 -3.07 -17.48
C MET A 26 -8.45 -4.50 -17.03
N TYR A 27 -9.47 -5.13 -17.55
CA TYR A 27 -9.89 -6.45 -17.13
C TYR A 27 -9.51 -7.51 -18.15
N ASN A 28 -8.21 -7.77 -18.29
CA ASN A 28 -7.75 -9.03 -18.86
C ASN A 28 -7.21 -9.89 -17.71
N PRO A 29 -7.95 -10.91 -17.23
CA PRO A 29 -7.48 -11.80 -16.17
C PRO A 29 -6.15 -12.47 -16.50
N ASN A 30 -5.79 -12.54 -17.80
CA ASN A 30 -4.49 -13.02 -18.28
C ASN A 30 -3.37 -11.99 -18.09
N GLN A 31 -3.66 -10.71 -17.85
CA GLN A 31 -2.61 -9.71 -17.53
C GLN A 31 -1.94 -10.02 -16.19
N TYR A 32 -2.63 -10.63 -15.24
CA TYR A 32 -2.07 -10.95 -13.91
C TYR A 32 -1.23 -12.23 -13.91
N SER A 33 -1.45 -13.12 -14.87
CA SER A 33 -0.52 -14.21 -15.23
C SER A 33 0.56 -13.72 -16.19
N ASN A 34 0.57 -12.44 -16.59
CA ASN A 34 1.59 -11.88 -17.45
C ASN A 34 2.95 -11.99 -16.74
N PRO A 35 3.89 -12.77 -17.29
CA PRO A 35 5.22 -12.95 -16.73
C PRO A 35 5.98 -11.62 -16.53
N VAL A 36 5.54 -10.59 -17.22
CA VAL A 36 5.99 -9.20 -17.16
C VAL A 36 5.69 -8.59 -15.78
N ILE A 37 4.44 -8.61 -15.34
CA ILE A 37 4.05 -8.09 -14.02
C ILE A 37 4.71 -8.93 -12.92
N GLN A 38 4.83 -10.25 -13.12
CA GLN A 38 5.54 -11.12 -12.18
C GLN A 38 7.03 -10.78 -12.09
N LYS A 39 7.72 -10.58 -13.22
CA LYS A 39 9.15 -10.24 -13.24
C LYS A 39 9.42 -8.88 -12.59
N MET A 40 8.58 -7.88 -12.91
CA MET A 40 8.62 -6.58 -12.25
C MET A 40 8.42 -6.73 -10.73
N TYR A 41 7.43 -7.50 -10.35
CA TYR A 41 7.15 -7.79 -8.95
C TYR A 41 8.37 -8.40 -8.24
N TYR A 42 9.08 -9.35 -8.86
CA TYR A 42 10.31 -9.92 -8.31
C TYR A 42 11.43 -8.90 -8.17
N ASN A 43 11.65 -8.03 -9.15
CA ASN A 43 12.67 -6.99 -9.09
C ASN A 43 12.36 -5.97 -7.98
N GLN A 44 11.09 -5.58 -7.82
CA GLN A 44 10.64 -4.67 -6.77
C GLN A 44 10.67 -5.33 -5.37
N LEU A 45 10.50 -6.64 -5.29
CA LEU A 45 10.65 -7.41 -4.05
C LEU A 45 12.05 -7.26 -3.45
N MET A 46 13.10 -7.20 -4.24
CA MET A 46 14.48 -7.00 -3.74
C MET A 46 14.65 -5.60 -3.16
N THR A 47 14.02 -4.58 -3.76
CA THR A 47 14.01 -3.20 -3.22
C THR A 47 13.22 -3.15 -1.91
N THR A 48 12.09 -3.84 -1.84
CA THR A 48 11.26 -3.91 -0.62
C THR A 48 12.00 -4.62 0.51
N LYS A 49 12.78 -5.67 0.21
CA LYS A 49 13.67 -6.32 1.20
C LYS A 49 14.74 -5.37 1.73
N ALA A 50 15.32 -4.53 0.88
CA ALA A 50 16.30 -3.53 1.32
C ALA A 50 15.66 -2.50 2.25
N ILE A 51 14.45 -2.01 1.93
CA ILE A 51 13.65 -1.13 2.78
C ILE A 51 13.28 -1.85 4.09
N GLY A 52 12.84 -3.11 4.01
CA GLY A 52 12.50 -3.95 5.15
C GLY A 52 13.69 -4.15 6.10
N GLY A 53 14.90 -4.34 5.57
CA GLY A 53 16.13 -4.41 6.36
C GLY A 53 16.41 -3.14 7.16
N LEU A 54 16.12 -1.96 6.59
CA LEU A 54 16.24 -0.67 7.28
C LEU A 54 15.22 -0.53 8.43
N ILE A 55 14.03 -1.12 8.30
CA ILE A 55 12.91 -0.94 9.23
C ILE A 55 12.89 -2.01 10.31
N LYS A 56 13.17 -3.28 9.96
CA LYS A 56 13.00 -4.45 10.84
C LYS A 56 13.78 -4.34 12.15
N ILE A 57 15.03 -3.90 12.10
CA ILE A 57 15.90 -3.81 13.29
C ILE A 57 15.36 -2.78 14.29
N HIS A 58 14.70 -1.72 13.82
CA HIS A 58 14.24 -0.61 14.66
C HIS A 58 12.81 -0.80 15.14
N MET A 59 11.95 -1.49 14.38
CA MET A 59 10.59 -1.83 14.82
C MET A 59 10.59 -2.83 15.97
N LEU A 60 11.50 -3.80 15.96
CA LEU A 60 11.70 -4.75 17.07
C LEU A 60 12.12 -4.03 18.36
N LYS A 61 12.95 -2.96 18.24
CA LYS A 61 13.37 -2.15 19.39
C LYS A 61 12.30 -1.18 19.87
N ALA A 62 11.47 -0.63 18.96
CA ALA A 62 10.41 0.31 19.30
C ALA A 62 9.21 -0.37 19.99
N GLY A 63 8.89 -1.63 19.61
CA GLY A 63 7.85 -2.42 20.26
C GLY A 63 8.17 -2.75 21.73
N SER A 64 9.45 -2.84 22.09
CA SER A 64 9.88 -3.05 23.50
C SER A 64 9.95 -1.77 24.33
N ARG A 65 9.86 -0.60 23.73
CA ARG A 65 9.84 0.72 24.39
C ARG A 65 8.51 1.45 24.23
N ALA A 66 7.40 0.77 24.45
CA ALA A 66 6.07 1.39 24.58
C ALA A 66 5.95 2.14 25.93
N GLY A 67 6.93 2.96 26.28
CA GLY A 67 7.01 3.79 27.47
C GLY A 67 7.20 5.25 27.09
N SER A 68 6.13 6.03 27.18
CA SER A 68 6.00 7.47 27.49
C SER A 68 7.20 8.42 27.28
N GLY A 69 7.83 8.40 26.12
CA GLY A 69 8.77 9.45 25.73
C GLY A 69 8.17 10.28 24.60
N LYS A 70 7.67 11.49 24.87
CA LYS A 70 7.35 12.51 23.87
C LYS A 70 8.63 13.00 23.19
N SER A 71 9.37 12.12 22.50
CA SER A 71 10.36 12.56 21.52
C SER A 71 9.59 12.96 20.28
N ALA A 72 9.42 14.26 20.07
CA ALA A 72 8.96 14.80 18.80
C ALA A 72 9.97 14.35 17.73
N ALA A 73 9.69 13.21 17.08
CA ALA A 73 10.51 12.70 16.00
C ALA A 73 10.66 13.82 14.99
N LYS A 74 11.91 14.16 14.62
CA LYS A 74 12.18 15.22 13.65
C LYS A 74 11.43 14.89 12.37
N THR A 75 10.35 15.59 12.10
CA THR A 75 9.45 15.41 10.94
C THR A 75 10.20 15.46 9.61
N SER A 76 11.38 16.08 9.60
CA SER A 76 12.25 16.22 8.44
C SER A 76 12.91 14.93 7.95
N VAL A 77 13.03 13.89 8.79
CA VAL A 77 13.73 12.65 8.38
C VAL A 77 12.91 11.83 7.41
N THR A 78 11.60 11.75 7.60
CA THR A 78 10.71 10.92 6.77
C THR A 78 10.15 11.66 5.57
N ARG A 79 10.00 12.98 5.68
CA ARG A 79 9.51 13.83 4.59
C ARG A 79 10.58 14.10 3.55
N PHE A 80 10.13 14.38 2.34
CA PHE A 80 10.98 14.77 1.22
C PHE A 80 10.32 15.86 0.37
N ARG A 81 11.13 16.60 -0.35
CA ARG A 81 10.67 17.51 -1.41
C ARG A 81 10.58 16.71 -2.70
N PRO A 82 9.47 16.76 -3.44
CA PRO A 82 9.37 16.09 -4.73
C PRO A 82 10.51 16.56 -5.67
N THR A 83 11.24 15.60 -6.21
CA THR A 83 12.38 15.83 -7.10
C THR A 83 12.02 15.54 -8.55
N GLY A 84 10.88 14.86 -8.78
CA GLY A 84 10.48 14.37 -10.08
C GLY A 84 11.32 13.18 -10.55
N VAL A 85 11.93 12.45 -9.61
CA VAL A 85 12.73 11.28 -9.96
C VAL A 85 11.85 10.22 -10.65
N THR A 86 12.41 9.61 -11.69
CA THR A 86 11.77 8.48 -12.36
C THR A 86 11.73 7.28 -11.43
N ILE A 87 10.53 6.80 -11.09
CA ILE A 87 10.34 5.69 -10.13
C ILE A 87 10.92 4.40 -10.70
N LEU A 88 10.63 4.11 -11.97
CA LEU A 88 11.23 3.01 -12.74
C LEU A 88 11.94 3.60 -13.95
N SER A 89 13.20 3.25 -14.14
CA SER A 89 13.98 3.66 -15.30
C SER A 89 13.42 3.06 -16.59
N ASP A 90 13.73 3.68 -17.72
CA ASP A 90 13.39 3.14 -19.03
C ASP A 90 13.93 1.72 -19.24
N ALA A 91 15.13 1.42 -18.69
CA ALA A 91 15.69 0.08 -18.72
C ALA A 91 14.85 -0.93 -17.93
N GLU A 92 14.40 -0.57 -16.71
CA GLU A 92 13.52 -1.41 -15.89
C GLU A 92 12.18 -1.65 -16.59
N ILE A 93 11.64 -0.62 -17.27
CA ILE A 93 10.40 -0.78 -18.04
C ILE A 93 10.64 -1.63 -19.30
N ALA A 94 11.76 -1.45 -20.01
CA ALA A 94 12.09 -2.23 -21.20
C ALA A 94 12.31 -3.72 -20.92
N GLU A 95 12.75 -4.07 -19.70
CA GLU A 95 12.81 -5.47 -19.28
C GLU A 95 11.41 -6.11 -19.15
N ILE A 96 10.38 -5.29 -18.98
CA ILE A 96 9.02 -5.70 -18.69
C ILE A 96 8.14 -5.62 -19.96
N ALA A 97 8.27 -4.55 -20.75
CA ALA A 97 7.50 -4.30 -21.96
C ALA A 97 8.28 -4.72 -23.19
N LYS A 98 7.65 -5.55 -24.03
CA LYS A 98 8.25 -6.00 -25.30
C LYS A 98 7.89 -5.09 -26.48
N THR A 99 6.84 -4.31 -26.33
CA THR A 99 6.34 -3.41 -27.37
C THR A 99 6.10 -2.00 -26.82
N PRO A 100 6.13 -0.96 -27.69
CA PRO A 100 5.78 0.40 -27.27
C PRO A 100 4.37 0.54 -26.67
N ALA A 101 3.42 -0.28 -27.15
CA ALA A 101 2.05 -0.31 -26.64
C ALA A 101 2.02 -0.84 -25.20
N GLU A 102 2.70 -1.98 -24.93
CA GLU A 102 2.83 -2.52 -23.58
C GLU A 102 3.54 -1.54 -22.62
N LYS A 103 4.60 -0.86 -23.12
CA LYS A 103 5.29 0.18 -22.32
C LYS A 103 4.31 1.25 -21.87
N LYS A 104 3.51 1.78 -22.80
CA LYS A 104 2.52 2.80 -22.51
C LYS A 104 1.46 2.32 -21.51
N GLU A 105 0.94 1.10 -21.68
CA GLU A 105 -0.04 0.51 -20.77
C GLU A 105 0.51 0.39 -19.35
N ILE A 106 1.75 -0.05 -19.19
CA ILE A 106 2.43 -0.18 -17.89
C ILE A 106 2.62 1.20 -17.24
N GLU A 107 3.10 2.18 -18.00
CA GLU A 107 3.26 3.55 -17.51
C GLU A 107 1.95 4.16 -17.04
N ASP A 108 0.87 3.99 -17.81
CA ASP A 108 -0.45 4.52 -17.50
C ASP A 108 -1.03 3.82 -16.25
N PHE A 109 -0.79 2.52 -16.10
CA PHE A 109 -1.17 1.76 -14.91
C PHE A 109 -0.39 2.24 -13.67
N PHE A 110 0.91 2.49 -13.77
CA PHE A 110 1.70 3.02 -12.66
C PHE A 110 1.26 4.43 -12.26
N LYS A 111 0.97 5.29 -13.23
CA LYS A 111 0.37 6.61 -12.96
C LYS A 111 -0.94 6.49 -12.19
N GLN A 112 -1.74 5.46 -12.49
CA GLN A 112 -2.97 5.19 -11.75
C GLN A 112 -2.69 4.76 -10.31
N CYS A 113 -1.73 3.86 -10.08
CA CYS A 113 -1.32 3.45 -8.72
C CYS A 113 -0.83 4.65 -7.89
N LEU A 114 0.01 5.50 -8.47
CA LEU A 114 0.50 6.72 -7.82
C LEU A 114 -0.62 7.73 -7.53
N ARG A 115 -1.56 7.88 -8.46
CA ARG A 115 -2.73 8.74 -8.26
C ARG A 115 -3.62 8.21 -7.13
N LEU A 116 -3.83 6.89 -7.07
CA LEU A 116 -4.57 6.27 -5.98
C LEU A 116 -3.91 6.56 -4.63
N TYR A 117 -2.59 6.40 -4.53
CA TYR A 117 -1.80 6.71 -3.33
C TYR A 117 -1.98 8.17 -2.90
N THR A 118 -1.76 9.13 -3.81
CA THR A 118 -1.84 10.56 -3.48
C THR A 118 -3.25 10.99 -3.11
N THR A 119 -4.27 10.44 -3.76
CA THR A 119 -5.68 10.71 -3.45
C THR A 119 -6.05 10.17 -2.07
N THR A 120 -5.59 8.95 -1.73
CA THR A 120 -5.81 8.36 -0.40
C THR A 120 -5.10 9.16 0.67
N ALA A 121 -3.85 9.56 0.44
CA ALA A 121 -3.09 10.41 1.35
C ALA A 121 -3.85 11.71 1.69
N SER A 122 -4.32 12.40 0.66
CA SER A 122 -5.09 13.64 0.82
C SER A 122 -6.38 13.44 1.61
N LYS A 123 -7.12 12.37 1.29
CA LYS A 123 -8.39 12.04 1.97
C LYS A 123 -8.19 11.74 3.45
N ASP A 124 -7.18 10.93 3.76
CA ASP A 124 -6.92 10.46 5.12
C ASP A 124 -6.05 11.45 5.92
N ARG A 125 -5.76 12.61 5.31
CA ARG A 125 -4.99 13.72 5.91
C ARG A 125 -3.58 13.31 6.32
N PHE A 126 -2.94 12.51 5.47
CA PHE A 126 -1.53 12.20 5.56
C PHE A 126 -0.73 12.96 4.49
N PRO A 127 0.55 13.27 4.75
CA PRO A 127 1.42 13.85 3.74
C PRO A 127 1.83 12.80 2.69
N ALA A 128 1.52 13.02 1.41
CA ALA A 128 1.91 12.10 0.34
C ALA A 128 3.44 12.04 0.13
N ASN A 129 4.16 13.10 0.47
CA ASN A 129 5.62 13.19 0.41
C ASN A 129 6.29 12.78 1.74
N ASP A 130 5.90 11.64 2.28
CA ASP A 130 6.41 11.10 3.54
C ASP A 130 6.60 9.58 3.44
N LEU A 131 7.84 9.11 3.53
CA LEU A 131 8.18 7.69 3.45
C LEU A 131 7.48 6.86 4.55
N ALA A 132 7.26 7.45 5.73
CA ALA A 132 6.53 6.77 6.80
C ALA A 132 5.06 6.54 6.42
N TYR A 133 4.44 7.49 5.70
CA TYR A 133 3.10 7.27 5.19
C TYR A 133 3.08 6.25 4.05
N ALA A 134 4.07 6.24 3.17
CA ALA A 134 4.17 5.21 2.13
C ALA A 134 4.22 3.80 2.72
N LEU A 135 4.96 3.61 3.82
CA LEU A 135 5.02 2.35 4.55
C LEU A 135 3.69 2.01 5.24
N ASN A 136 3.03 3.00 5.83
CA ASN A 136 1.71 2.84 6.43
C ASN A 136 0.67 2.43 5.36
N TYR A 137 0.63 3.14 4.24
CA TYR A 137 -0.23 2.81 3.10
C TYR A 137 0.02 1.40 2.57
N PHE A 138 1.30 1.02 2.44
CA PHE A 138 1.69 -0.32 2.02
C PHE A 138 1.21 -1.39 3.01
N LEU A 139 1.47 -1.22 4.30
CA LEU A 139 1.06 -2.19 5.32
C LEU A 139 -0.46 -2.35 5.36
N VAL A 140 -1.18 -1.24 5.55
CA VAL A 140 -2.63 -1.27 5.79
C VAL A 140 -3.38 -1.88 4.60
N ASN A 141 -3.07 -1.43 3.39
CA ASN A 141 -3.79 -1.91 2.21
C ASN A 141 -3.43 -3.34 1.83
N ASN A 142 -2.15 -3.76 1.91
CA ASN A 142 -1.79 -5.16 1.69
C ASN A 142 -2.41 -6.08 2.77
N TYR A 143 -2.47 -5.63 4.04
CA TYR A 143 -3.14 -6.38 5.09
C TYR A 143 -4.65 -6.52 4.83
N HIS A 144 -5.31 -5.45 4.38
CA HIS A 144 -6.72 -5.49 4.00
C HIS A 144 -6.99 -6.45 2.83
N VAL A 145 -6.12 -6.46 1.80
CA VAL A 145 -6.23 -7.41 0.67
C VAL A 145 -6.03 -8.84 1.17
N TYR A 146 -4.95 -9.09 1.92
CA TYR A 146 -4.64 -10.41 2.47
C TYR A 146 -5.77 -10.98 3.34
N LYS A 147 -6.34 -10.16 4.22
CA LYS A 147 -7.44 -10.55 5.13
C LYS A 147 -8.84 -10.43 4.50
N ASN A 148 -8.92 -10.19 3.19
CA ASN A 148 -10.20 -10.12 2.45
C ASN A 148 -11.19 -9.08 3.01
N VAL A 149 -10.69 -7.96 3.47
CA VAL A 149 -11.48 -6.98 4.25
C VAL A 149 -12.59 -6.34 3.41
N LEU A 150 -12.35 -6.01 2.11
CA LEU A 150 -13.38 -5.38 1.27
C LEU A 150 -14.56 -6.32 1.01
N GLU A 151 -14.31 -7.61 0.73
CA GLU A 151 -15.40 -8.59 0.58
C GLU A 151 -16.16 -8.77 1.91
N ASN A 152 -15.45 -8.74 3.03
CA ASN A 152 -16.07 -8.76 4.35
C ASN A 152 -16.93 -7.52 4.58
N MET A 153 -16.45 -6.32 4.21
CA MET A 153 -17.25 -5.08 4.33
C MET A 153 -18.56 -5.17 3.55
N ASP A 154 -18.52 -5.64 2.30
CA ASP A 154 -19.71 -5.84 1.48
C ASP A 154 -20.67 -6.85 2.11
N ARG A 155 -20.16 -7.97 2.60
CA ARG A 155 -20.96 -8.99 3.29
C ARG A 155 -21.59 -8.46 4.57
N TYR A 156 -20.83 -7.78 5.42
CA TYR A 156 -21.37 -7.21 6.67
C TYR A 156 -22.35 -6.08 6.38
N GLY A 157 -22.08 -5.26 5.34
CA GLY A 157 -23.01 -4.24 4.86
C GLY A 157 -24.35 -4.81 4.40
N SER A 158 -24.34 -5.97 3.72
CA SER A 158 -25.58 -6.67 3.32
C SER A 158 -26.41 -7.17 4.50
N TYR A 159 -25.80 -7.37 5.67
CA TYR A 159 -26.49 -7.68 6.94
C TYR A 159 -26.87 -6.42 7.74
N GLY A 160 -26.75 -5.21 7.16
CA GLY A 160 -27.09 -3.95 7.82
C GLY A 160 -26.06 -3.47 8.83
N VAL A 161 -24.85 -4.06 8.85
CA VAL A 161 -23.77 -3.59 9.73
C VAL A 161 -23.14 -2.32 9.11
N THR A 162 -23.36 -1.20 9.78
CA THR A 162 -22.81 0.11 9.38
C THR A 162 -21.57 0.50 10.13
N ASP A 163 -21.28 -0.16 11.23
CA ASP A 163 -20.09 0.06 12.07
C ASP A 163 -18.92 -0.78 11.56
N LEU A 164 -17.99 -0.13 10.88
CA LEU A 164 -16.80 -0.79 10.32
C LEU A 164 -15.89 -1.43 11.37
N THR A 165 -15.99 -1.03 12.63
CA THR A 165 -15.20 -1.68 13.70
C THR A 165 -15.63 -3.12 13.96
N LYS A 166 -16.82 -3.50 13.50
CA LYS A 166 -17.35 -4.87 13.55
C LYS A 166 -16.91 -5.73 12.37
N VAL A 167 -16.31 -5.14 11.34
CA VAL A 167 -15.78 -5.90 10.21
C VAL A 167 -14.44 -6.52 10.62
N PRO A 168 -14.29 -7.86 10.51
CA PRO A 168 -13.06 -8.53 10.90
C PRO A 168 -11.84 -7.96 10.17
N ASN A 169 -10.77 -7.75 10.90
CA ASN A 169 -9.48 -7.26 10.38
C ASN A 169 -9.51 -5.85 9.76
N TYR A 170 -10.61 -5.10 9.88
CA TYR A 170 -10.64 -3.72 9.44
C TYR A 170 -9.74 -2.84 10.33
N ILE A 171 -8.86 -2.07 9.68
CA ILE A 171 -7.98 -1.13 10.36
C ILE A 171 -8.62 0.24 10.27
N TYR A 172 -9.10 0.76 11.40
CA TYR A 172 -9.73 2.08 11.47
C TYR A 172 -8.69 3.19 11.72
N ALA A 173 -9.08 4.43 11.51
CA ALA A 173 -8.20 5.59 11.44
C ALA A 173 -7.26 5.78 12.65
N SER A 174 -7.68 5.43 13.90
CA SER A 174 -6.78 5.54 15.07
C SER A 174 -5.63 4.54 15.00
N ARG A 175 -5.90 3.30 14.57
CA ARG A 175 -4.88 2.27 14.39
C ARG A 175 -3.92 2.61 13.25
N GLU A 176 -4.48 3.09 12.14
CA GLU A 176 -3.67 3.56 11.02
C GLU A 176 -2.75 4.71 11.42
N ARG A 177 -3.26 5.65 12.21
CA ARG A 177 -2.45 6.74 12.78
C ARG A 177 -1.35 6.23 13.70
N ALA A 178 -1.63 5.23 14.54
CA ALA A 178 -0.65 4.63 15.43
C ALA A 178 0.49 3.93 14.64
N VAL A 179 0.15 3.21 13.56
CA VAL A 179 1.12 2.59 12.65
C VAL A 179 2.00 3.65 11.97
N TYR A 180 1.39 4.70 11.44
CA TYR A 180 2.12 5.81 10.82
C TYR A 180 3.13 6.44 11.78
N GLU A 181 2.71 6.76 13.01
CA GLU A 181 3.60 7.34 14.02
C GLU A 181 4.70 6.36 14.45
N GLN A 182 4.44 5.07 14.45
CA GLN A 182 5.46 4.05 14.70
C GLN A 182 6.52 4.05 13.60
N PHE A 183 6.12 4.07 12.32
CA PHE A 183 7.06 4.16 11.21
C PHE A 183 7.87 5.45 11.23
N ARG A 184 7.24 6.59 11.57
CA ARG A 184 7.95 7.86 11.72
C ARG A 184 9.07 7.77 12.74
N ARG A 185 8.79 7.19 13.90
CA ARG A 185 9.80 7.01 14.96
C ARG A 185 10.91 6.06 14.52
N ALA A 186 10.53 4.90 13.97
CA ALA A 186 11.49 3.90 13.52
C ALA A 186 12.46 4.45 12.46
N LEU A 187 11.96 5.21 11.49
CA LEU A 187 12.80 5.86 10.48
C LEU A 187 13.67 6.98 11.06
N ALA A 188 13.14 7.77 12.00
CA ALA A 188 13.90 8.85 12.62
C ALA A 188 15.06 8.34 13.50
N GLU A 189 14.91 7.16 14.09
CA GLU A 189 15.94 6.48 14.90
C GLU A 189 16.93 5.69 14.03
N ASN A 190 16.66 5.52 12.73
CA ASN A 190 17.50 4.77 11.82
C ASN A 190 18.53 5.67 11.13
N ALA A 191 19.81 5.48 11.43
CA ALA A 191 20.90 6.28 10.87
C ALA A 191 21.02 6.16 9.33
N ALA A 192 20.65 5.02 8.74
CA ALA A 192 20.65 4.85 7.29
C ALA A 192 19.46 5.58 6.65
N ALA A 193 18.27 5.50 7.26
CA ALA A 193 17.10 6.23 6.79
C ALA A 193 17.31 7.76 6.86
N ALA A 194 18.02 8.25 7.88
CA ALA A 194 18.35 9.66 8.03
C ALA A 194 19.29 10.18 6.93
N LYS A 195 20.04 9.31 6.24
CA LYS A 195 20.96 9.66 5.14
C LYS A 195 20.31 9.60 3.77
N LEU A 196 19.07 9.10 3.66
CA LEU A 196 18.38 9.04 2.38
C LEU A 196 18.14 10.45 1.82
N THR A 197 18.49 10.63 0.57
CA THR A 197 18.19 11.83 -0.20
C THR A 197 16.68 11.94 -0.47
N ASP A 198 16.21 13.12 -0.83
CA ASP A 198 14.82 13.34 -1.21
C ASP A 198 14.42 12.46 -2.41
N ALA A 199 15.32 12.31 -3.40
CA ALA A 199 15.09 11.45 -4.57
C ALA A 199 14.96 9.96 -4.21
N GLU A 200 15.77 9.46 -3.27
CA GLU A 200 15.66 8.08 -2.80
C GLU A 200 14.37 7.84 -2.03
N LYS A 201 13.97 8.77 -1.16
CA LYS A 201 12.69 8.69 -0.43
C LYS A 201 11.50 8.73 -1.39
N GLU A 202 11.55 9.61 -2.41
CA GLU A 202 10.53 9.69 -3.46
C GLU A 202 10.43 8.39 -4.24
N ARG A 203 11.57 7.83 -4.67
CA ARG A 203 11.62 6.55 -5.39
C ARG A 203 11.06 5.40 -4.55
N PHE A 204 11.46 5.28 -3.28
CA PHE A 204 10.93 4.26 -2.38
C PHE A 204 9.42 4.41 -2.16
N THR A 205 8.95 5.64 -1.96
CA THR A 205 7.53 5.94 -1.85
C THR A 205 6.75 5.49 -3.09
N GLY A 206 7.27 5.81 -4.27
CA GLY A 206 6.65 5.41 -5.53
C GLY A 206 6.59 3.89 -5.73
N ILE A 207 7.67 3.18 -5.39
CA ILE A 207 7.72 1.71 -5.45
C ILE A 207 6.67 1.09 -4.52
N LEU A 208 6.63 1.52 -3.25
CA LEU A 208 5.64 1.03 -2.29
C LEU A 208 4.19 1.31 -2.75
N ALA A 209 3.95 2.50 -3.30
CA ALA A 209 2.65 2.88 -3.83
C ALA A 209 2.23 2.02 -5.04
N ILE A 210 3.14 1.74 -5.98
CA ILE A 210 2.89 0.90 -7.14
C ILE A 210 2.61 -0.54 -6.70
N MET A 211 3.44 -1.14 -5.85
CA MET A 211 3.24 -2.51 -5.38
C MET A 211 1.90 -2.68 -4.66
N THR A 212 1.54 -1.72 -3.82
CA THR A 212 0.23 -1.70 -3.15
C THR A 212 -0.90 -1.54 -4.15
N GLY A 213 -0.76 -0.62 -5.10
CA GLY A 213 -1.76 -0.37 -6.13
C GLY A 213 -2.02 -1.59 -7.01
N VAL A 214 -0.98 -2.34 -7.38
CA VAL A 214 -1.11 -3.60 -8.14
C VAL A 214 -1.97 -4.59 -7.37
N ALA A 215 -1.64 -4.89 -6.11
CA ALA A 215 -2.40 -5.84 -5.30
C ALA A 215 -3.85 -5.38 -5.09
N LEU A 216 -4.06 -4.10 -4.72
CA LEU A 216 -5.37 -3.55 -4.40
C LEU A 216 -6.29 -3.47 -5.63
N LEU A 217 -5.78 -3.02 -6.78
CA LEU A 217 -6.57 -2.92 -8.01
C LEU A 217 -6.90 -4.30 -8.59
N THR A 218 -5.98 -5.28 -8.51
CA THR A 218 -6.23 -6.67 -8.87
C THR A 218 -7.32 -7.27 -7.99
N TYR A 219 -7.24 -7.06 -6.68
CA TYR A 219 -8.22 -7.54 -5.72
C TYR A 219 -9.62 -6.96 -6.01
N LYS A 220 -9.68 -5.63 -6.18
CA LYS A 220 -10.93 -4.96 -6.49
C LYS A 220 -11.54 -5.44 -7.81
N ALA A 221 -10.74 -5.55 -8.87
CA ALA A 221 -11.20 -6.08 -10.15
C ALA A 221 -11.72 -7.52 -10.01
N GLY A 222 -11.06 -8.34 -9.21
CA GLY A 222 -11.51 -9.69 -8.88
C GLY A 222 -12.86 -9.72 -8.18
N LEU A 223 -13.09 -8.83 -7.21
CA LEU A 223 -14.38 -8.68 -6.54
C LEU A 223 -15.49 -8.23 -7.50
N ASP A 224 -15.25 -7.17 -8.27
CA ASP A 224 -16.22 -6.60 -9.22
C ASP A 224 -16.66 -7.64 -10.27
N ALA A 225 -15.73 -8.49 -10.73
CA ALA A 225 -16.01 -9.55 -11.69
C ALA A 225 -16.37 -10.91 -11.07
N LYS A 226 -16.42 -11.01 -9.74
CA LYS A 226 -16.62 -12.27 -9.01
C LYS A 226 -15.63 -13.36 -9.40
N ASN A 227 -14.39 -12.95 -9.75
CA ASN A 227 -13.31 -13.84 -10.17
C ASN A 227 -12.46 -14.26 -8.98
N ARG A 228 -12.72 -15.46 -8.46
CA ARG A 228 -12.00 -16.02 -7.30
C ARG A 228 -10.50 -16.22 -7.54
N GLN A 229 -10.10 -16.51 -8.77
CA GLN A 229 -8.69 -16.68 -9.12
C GLN A 229 -7.92 -15.34 -9.03
N ALA A 230 -8.52 -14.26 -9.53
CA ALA A 230 -7.94 -12.91 -9.43
C ALA A 230 -7.86 -12.45 -7.96
N ILE A 231 -8.89 -12.72 -7.15
CA ILE A 231 -8.89 -12.44 -5.71
C ILE A 231 -7.74 -13.17 -5.02
N ALA A 232 -7.61 -14.49 -5.25
CA ALA A 232 -6.54 -15.30 -4.66
C ALA A 232 -5.14 -14.83 -5.12
N ALA A 233 -4.98 -14.46 -6.39
CA ALA A 233 -3.72 -13.92 -6.89
C ALA A 233 -3.34 -12.61 -6.19
N ALA A 234 -4.29 -11.70 -5.99
CA ALA A 234 -4.07 -10.46 -5.26
C ALA A 234 -3.71 -10.69 -3.78
N GLN A 235 -4.38 -11.66 -3.13
CA GLN A 235 -4.07 -12.04 -1.75
C GLN A 235 -2.66 -12.61 -1.61
N ASN A 236 -2.23 -13.48 -2.54
CA ASN A 236 -0.87 -13.99 -2.60
C ASN A 236 0.17 -12.88 -2.84
N MET A 237 -0.14 -11.87 -3.68
CA MET A 237 0.71 -10.70 -3.85
C MET A 237 0.84 -9.92 -2.54
N ALA A 238 -0.27 -9.65 -1.87
CA ALA A 238 -0.29 -8.91 -0.61
C ALA A 238 0.46 -9.65 0.51
N GLU A 239 0.31 -10.98 0.60
CA GLU A 239 1.06 -11.82 1.52
C GLU A 239 2.57 -11.66 1.30
N ARG A 240 3.04 -11.87 0.07
CA ARG A 240 4.46 -11.72 -0.29
C ARG A 240 4.98 -10.30 -0.04
N ASN A 241 4.17 -9.27 -0.31
CA ASN A 241 4.50 -7.88 -0.01
C ASN A 241 4.82 -7.71 1.48
N LEU A 242 3.94 -8.20 2.34
CA LEU A 242 4.08 -8.08 3.79
C LEU A 242 5.25 -8.94 4.31
N GLU A 243 5.39 -10.18 3.85
CA GLU A 243 6.51 -11.05 4.22
C GLU A 243 7.86 -10.45 3.85
N ASN A 244 7.98 -9.86 2.65
CA ASN A 244 9.23 -9.26 2.21
C ASN A 244 9.58 -7.99 3.01
N LEU A 245 8.59 -7.19 3.37
CA LEU A 245 8.83 -5.98 4.17
C LEU A 245 9.17 -6.32 5.61
N PHE A 246 8.42 -7.22 6.25
CA PHE A 246 8.53 -7.51 7.68
C PHE A 246 9.36 -8.75 8.01
N GLY A 247 9.57 -9.64 7.03
CA GLY A 247 10.31 -10.89 7.19
C GLY A 247 9.59 -11.91 8.07
N VAL A 248 8.26 -11.76 8.23
CA VAL A 248 7.39 -12.68 8.98
C VAL A 248 6.08 -12.86 8.21
N SER A 249 5.41 -14.00 8.43
CA SER A 249 4.08 -14.22 7.85
C SER A 249 3.09 -13.15 8.33
N PRO A 250 2.22 -12.64 7.44
CA PRO A 250 1.20 -11.66 7.81
C PRO A 250 0.24 -12.14 8.91
N ASP A 251 0.10 -13.44 9.11
CA ASP A 251 -0.71 -14.00 10.19
C ASP A 251 -0.14 -13.71 11.59
N LYS A 252 1.17 -13.44 11.68
CA LYS A 252 1.82 -13.02 12.91
C LYS A 252 1.70 -11.52 13.18
N LEU A 253 1.23 -10.75 12.20
CA LEU A 253 1.06 -9.31 12.37
C LEU A 253 -0.18 -9.00 13.20
N THR A 254 0.01 -8.21 14.24
CA THR A 254 -1.06 -7.64 15.04
C THR A 254 -1.05 -6.13 14.88
N ILE A 255 -2.15 -5.54 14.40
CA ILE A 255 -2.32 -4.10 14.23
C ILE A 255 -3.32 -3.59 15.26
N SER A 256 -2.85 -2.69 16.12
CA SER A 256 -3.59 -2.17 17.26
C SER A 256 -3.45 -0.64 17.38
N ASP A 257 -4.07 -0.05 18.39
CA ASP A 257 -3.91 1.37 18.71
C ASP A 257 -2.49 1.72 19.23
N LYS A 258 -1.62 0.72 19.39
CA LYS A 258 -0.20 0.89 19.72
C LYS A 258 0.71 0.78 18.48
N GLY A 259 0.15 0.52 17.30
CA GLY A 259 0.85 0.28 16.05
C GLY A 259 0.84 -1.20 15.65
N VAL A 260 1.88 -1.63 14.92
CA VAL A 260 2.08 -3.01 14.46
C VAL A 260 3.09 -3.74 15.34
N SER A 261 2.82 -5.02 15.62
CA SER A 261 3.74 -5.96 16.30
C SER A 261 3.66 -7.34 15.65
N PHE A 262 4.68 -8.17 15.87
CA PHE A 262 4.81 -9.54 15.35
C PHE A 262 5.77 -10.37 16.21
#